data_75c21c50e11bc459178c77eb2186f547
#
_entry.id   75c21c50e11bc459178c77eb2186f547
#
_cell.length_a   1.000
_cell.length_b   1.000
_cell.length_c   1.000
_cell.angle_alpha   90.00
_cell.angle_beta   90.00
_cell.angle_gamma   90.00
#
_symmetry.space_group_name_H-M   'P 1'
#
loop_
_entity.id
_entity.type
_entity.pdbx_description
1 polymer ?
#
loop_
_entity_poly.entity_id
_entity_poly.type
_entity_poly.pdbx_seq_one_letter_code
_entity_poly.pdbx_strand_id
1 'polypeptide(L)' 'MEKKTIKDLKRGEYFTLSLIEEPRESQVWVRGEYIPEAKAYSTYKWADTNHEVLRKGNKEVYIDFTF' A
#
# COMPACT_ATOMS: atom_id res chain seq x y z
N MET A 1 10.01 9.79 -7.57
CA MET A 1 9.22 8.81 -6.80
C MET A 1 9.48 9.03 -5.32
N GLU A 2 8.45 9.02 -4.51
CA GLU A 2 8.53 9.38 -3.10
C GLU A 2 8.33 8.17 -2.20
N LYS A 3 9.10 8.08 -1.12
CA LYS A 3 8.98 7.01 -0.14
C LYS A 3 8.22 7.53 1.09
N LYS A 4 7.25 6.74 1.55
CA LYS A 4 6.48 7.04 2.77
C LYS A 4 6.30 5.77 3.57
N THR A 5 5.74 5.91 4.78
CA THR A 5 5.30 4.74 5.53
C THR A 5 3.80 4.56 5.34
N ILE A 6 3.30 3.35 5.59
CA ILE A 6 1.87 3.06 5.40
C ILE A 6 1.00 3.96 6.27
N LYS A 7 1.44 4.26 7.50
CA LYS A 7 0.66 5.12 8.40
C LYS A 7 0.52 6.55 7.87
N ASP A 8 1.43 6.98 6.99
CA ASP A 8 1.39 8.32 6.41
C ASP A 8 0.47 8.42 5.20
N LEU A 9 -0.03 7.28 4.71
CA LEU A 9 -0.96 7.24 3.59
C LEU A 9 -2.37 7.46 4.08
N LYS A 10 -3.20 8.03 3.21
CA LYS A 10 -4.63 8.11 3.45
C LYS A 10 -5.29 6.82 2.99
N ARG A 11 -6.44 6.53 3.58
CA ARG A 11 -7.25 5.38 3.14
C ARG A 11 -7.57 5.52 1.65
N GLY A 12 -7.30 4.47 0.89
CA GLY A 12 -7.54 4.44 -0.54
C GLY A 12 -6.36 4.87 -1.40
N GLU A 13 -5.27 5.32 -0.78
CA GLU A 13 -4.09 5.68 -1.56
C GLU A 13 -3.36 4.44 -2.09
N TYR A 14 -2.78 4.59 -3.28
CA TYR A 14 -2.04 3.52 -3.93
C TYR A 14 -0.57 3.57 -3.54
N PHE A 15 0.06 2.42 -3.50
CA PHE A 15 1.50 2.33 -3.23
C PHE A 15 2.08 1.08 -3.86
N THR A 16 3.41 1.05 -3.96
CA THR A 16 4.15 -0.15 -4.37
C THR A 16 5.14 -0.52 -3.27
N LEU A 17 5.55 -1.77 -3.24
CA LEU A 17 6.48 -2.27 -2.22
C LEU A 17 7.94 -2.04 -2.58
N SER A 18 8.22 -1.71 -3.82
CA SER A 18 9.56 -1.43 -4.29
C SER A 18 9.55 -0.26 -5.24
N LEU A 19 10.73 0.28 -5.54
CA LEU A 19 10.87 1.46 -6.38
C LEU A 19 10.61 1.10 -7.83
N ILE A 20 9.38 1.37 -8.30
CA ILE A 20 8.93 1.07 -9.65
C ILE A 20 8.25 2.32 -10.22
N GLU A 21 8.81 2.90 -11.28
CA GLU A 21 8.23 4.12 -11.87
C GLU A 21 6.92 3.86 -12.59
N GLU A 22 6.82 2.74 -13.29
CA GLU A 22 5.61 2.38 -14.04
C GLU A 22 5.20 0.96 -13.65
N PRO A 23 4.59 0.79 -12.46
CA PRO A 23 4.23 -0.55 -12.00
C PRO A 23 3.11 -1.15 -12.84
N ARG A 24 3.13 -2.46 -12.92
CA ARG A 24 2.03 -3.23 -13.50
C ARG A 24 0.88 -3.25 -12.49
N GLU A 25 -0.33 -3.52 -12.97
CA GLU A 25 -1.51 -3.61 -12.10
C GLU A 25 -1.29 -4.56 -10.92
N SER A 26 -0.60 -5.68 -11.17
CA SER A 26 -0.33 -6.67 -10.12
C SER A 26 0.67 -6.19 -9.06
N GLN A 27 1.34 -5.07 -9.28
CA GLN A 27 2.34 -4.52 -8.37
C GLN A 27 1.81 -3.37 -7.54
N VAL A 28 0.59 -2.93 -7.81
CA VAL A 28 -0.03 -1.79 -7.11
C VAL A 28 -0.90 -2.29 -5.97
N TRP A 29 -0.69 -1.69 -4.80
CA TRP A 29 -1.46 -2.00 -3.60
C TRP A 29 -2.26 -0.77 -3.18
N VAL A 30 -3.29 -1.02 -2.38
CA VAL A 30 -4.15 0.03 -1.85
C VAL A 30 -4.13 -0.05 -0.33
N ARG A 31 -3.98 1.11 0.32
CA ARG A 31 -4.02 1.20 1.77
C ARG A 31 -5.47 1.17 2.23
N GLY A 32 -5.82 0.18 3.03
CA GLY A 32 -7.16 0.04 3.60
C GLY A 32 -7.24 0.61 5.02
N GLU A 33 -8.06 -0.03 5.85
CA GLU A 33 -8.31 0.45 7.20
C GLU A 33 -7.25 0.00 8.20
N TYR A 34 -7.08 0.80 9.25
CA TYR A 34 -6.28 0.39 10.40
C TYR A 34 -7.07 -0.63 11.22
N ILE A 35 -6.39 -1.71 11.62
CA ILE A 35 -7.00 -2.76 12.40
C ILE A 35 -6.36 -2.78 13.79
N PRO A 36 -7.04 -2.21 14.80
CA PRO A 36 -6.45 -2.05 16.13
C PRO A 36 -6.04 -3.38 16.78
N GLU A 37 -6.80 -4.44 16.57
CA GLU A 37 -6.52 -5.75 17.15
C GLU A 37 -5.18 -6.30 16.68
N ALA A 38 -4.83 -6.02 15.42
CA ALA A 38 -3.58 -6.48 14.83
C ALA A 38 -2.48 -5.43 14.92
N LYS A 39 -2.82 -4.20 15.31
CA LYS A 39 -1.92 -3.04 15.29
C LYS A 39 -1.25 -2.90 13.92
N ALA A 40 -2.04 -3.08 12.87
CA ALA A 40 -1.57 -3.09 11.50
C ALA A 40 -2.65 -2.52 10.59
N TYR A 41 -2.26 -2.23 9.34
CA TYR A 41 -3.15 -1.71 8.34
C TYR A 41 -3.51 -2.79 7.34
N SER A 42 -4.77 -2.86 6.98
CA SER A 42 -5.22 -3.70 5.87
C SER A 42 -4.68 -3.09 4.57
N THR A 43 -4.06 -3.91 3.75
CA THR A 43 -3.67 -3.52 2.40
C THR A 43 -4.13 -4.60 1.45
N TYR A 44 -4.54 -4.19 0.26
CA TYR A 44 -5.02 -5.17 -0.72
C TYR A 44 -4.52 -4.79 -2.11
N LYS A 45 -4.44 -5.78 -2.98
CA LYS A 45 -4.00 -5.53 -4.35
C LYS A 45 -5.06 -4.78 -5.14
N TRP A 46 -4.63 -3.80 -5.91
CA TRP A 46 -5.55 -3.05 -6.77
C TRP A 46 -6.27 -3.96 -7.76
N ALA A 47 -5.54 -4.91 -8.35
CA ALA A 47 -6.10 -5.82 -9.35
C ALA A 47 -6.91 -6.96 -8.76
N ASP A 48 -6.77 -7.22 -7.45
CA ASP A 48 -7.48 -8.30 -6.76
C ASP A 48 -7.74 -7.89 -5.32
N THR A 49 -8.88 -7.29 -5.08
CA THR A 49 -9.22 -6.74 -3.76
C THR A 49 -9.43 -7.82 -2.71
N ASN A 50 -9.54 -9.08 -3.09
CA ASN A 50 -9.62 -10.19 -2.16
C ASN A 50 -8.24 -10.62 -1.64
N HIS A 51 -7.18 -10.16 -2.29
CA HIS A 51 -5.82 -10.43 -1.85
C HIS A 51 -5.40 -9.40 -0.82
N GLU A 52 -5.69 -9.68 0.44
CA GLU A 52 -5.42 -8.76 1.55
C GLU A 52 -4.21 -9.22 2.35
N VAL A 53 -3.36 -8.27 2.73
CA VAL A 53 -2.21 -8.50 3.60
C VAL A 53 -2.18 -7.40 4.65
N LEU A 54 -2.05 -7.80 5.92
CA LEU A 54 -1.89 -6.84 7.01
C LEU A 54 -0.43 -6.40 7.09
N ARG A 55 -0.21 -5.10 7.15
CA ARG A 55 1.14 -4.53 7.20
C ARG A 55 1.25 -3.51 8.31
N LYS A 56 2.41 -3.47 8.96
CA LYS A 56 2.66 -2.51 10.03
C LYS A 56 2.71 -1.09 9.47
N GLY A 57 2.30 -0.12 10.28
CA GLY A 57 2.28 1.28 9.86
C GLY A 57 3.66 1.85 9.54
N ASN A 58 4.72 1.29 10.12
CA ASN A 58 6.08 1.76 9.84
C ASN A 58 6.72 1.11 8.60
N LYS A 59 5.98 0.29 7.87
CA LYS A 59 6.49 -0.30 6.63
C LYS A 59 6.69 0.79 5.59
N GLU A 60 7.90 0.87 5.04
CA GLU A 60 8.21 1.81 3.99
C GLU A 60 7.66 1.35 2.65
N VAL A 61 7.04 2.27 1.93
CA VAL A 61 6.42 2.01 0.64
C VAL A 61 6.72 3.18 -0.29
N TYR A 62 6.35 3.04 -1.55
CA TYR A 62 6.62 4.05 -2.57
C TYR A 62 5.33 4.53 -3.20
N ILE A 63 5.25 5.85 -3.42
CA ILE A 63 4.10 6.50 -4.04
C ILE A 63 4.58 7.38 -5.19
N ASP A 64 3.66 8.10 -5.82
CA ASP A 64 3.98 9.07 -6.86
C ASP A 64 4.58 8.40 -8.11
N PHE A 65 3.99 7.29 -8.50
CA PHE A 65 4.34 6.56 -9.71
C PHE A 65 3.27 6.76 -10.77
N THR A 66 3.63 6.45 -12.01
CA THR A 66 2.70 6.51 -13.13
C THR A 66 1.93 5.19 -13.22
N PHE A 67 0.61 5.29 -13.14
CA PHE A 67 -0.24 4.10 -13.14
C PHE A 67 -1.55 4.32 -13.89
#